data_7f82a32b234e753e791d64faa8550adf
#
_entry.id   7f82a32b234e753e791d64faa8550adf
#
_cell.length_a   1.000
_cell.length_b   1.000
_cell.length_c   1.000
_cell.angle_alpha   90.00
_cell.angle_beta   90.00
_cell.angle_gamma   90.00
#
_symmetry.space_group_name_H-M   'P 1'
#
loop_
_entity.id
_entity.type
_entity.pdbx_description
1 polymer ?
#
loop_
_entity_poly.entity_id
_entity_poly.type
_entity_poly.pdbx_seq_one_letter_code
_entity_poly.pdbx_strand_id
1 'polypeptide(L)'
;MATALNYAQAYQAALAQAYPYVLHFAALRSTENDGRYKWTGANTIQIPVLSTTGRVDADRDTIGTATRNYNNSWEPKTLANHRKWSTLVHPLDIDETNHVASIQNITKVFNEEQKFPEMDAYLVSKIFADWKAAGGTADTTALTVDNILSKFDAWMEAMDDANVPGTGRILYATPAVKTLLKQAKEISRFVQNGDAAINRAVRSLDEVKIESVPSALMKTVYDFTEGWKAGTGAKQINMLLIHPSAVITPEKYAFAQLDAPSAGSEGKYIYFEEAYDDVFVLNKRKDAIKFNTEA
;
A
#
# COMPACT_ATOMS: atom_id res chain seq x y z
N MET A 1 16.85 22.70 17.02
CA MET A 1 18.33 22.74 17.22
C MET A 1 18.96 22.47 15.87
N ALA A 2 19.85 23.35 15.39
CA ALA A 2 20.58 23.09 14.16
C ALA A 2 21.51 21.90 14.39
N THR A 3 21.37 20.85 13.60
CA THR A 3 22.26 19.69 13.64
C THR A 3 23.61 20.12 13.05
N ALA A 4 24.70 19.88 13.74
CA ALA A 4 26.03 20.21 13.23
C ALA A 4 26.33 19.34 12.00
N LEU A 5 26.72 19.99 10.90
CA LEU A 5 27.18 19.29 9.69
C LEU A 5 28.57 18.71 9.94
N ASN A 6 28.81 17.52 9.44
CA ASN A 6 30.11 16.86 9.57
C ASN A 6 30.96 17.21 8.35
N TYR A 7 31.90 18.13 8.55
CA TYR A 7 32.83 18.57 7.53
C TYR A 7 34.06 17.65 7.45
N ALA A 8 34.80 17.71 6.38
CA ALA A 8 36.13 17.09 6.22
C ALA A 8 36.15 15.54 6.12
N GLN A 9 35.08 14.91 5.70
CA GLN A 9 35.13 13.50 5.29
C GLN A 9 35.50 13.35 3.81
N ALA A 10 36.19 12.28 3.46
CA ALA A 10 36.54 12.01 2.08
C ALA A 10 35.28 11.83 1.25
N TYR A 11 35.24 12.44 0.05
CA TYR A 11 34.13 12.26 -0.88
C TYR A 11 33.96 10.77 -1.26
N GLN A 12 32.77 10.28 -1.12
CA GLN A 12 32.37 8.97 -1.64
C GLN A 12 31.43 9.17 -2.82
N ALA A 13 31.75 8.59 -3.96
CA ALA A 13 30.95 8.71 -5.20
C ALA A 13 29.53 8.15 -5.06
N ALA A 14 29.27 7.31 -4.06
CA ALA A 14 27.96 6.80 -3.73
C ALA A 14 27.76 6.76 -2.22
N LEU A 15 26.62 7.30 -1.76
CA LEU A 15 26.20 7.15 -0.37
C LEU A 15 25.74 5.70 -0.14
N ALA A 16 26.40 5.00 0.75
CA ALA A 16 26.03 3.63 1.18
C ALA A 16 25.29 3.67 2.52
N GLN A 17 24.22 4.47 2.59
CA GLN A 17 23.45 4.66 3.83
C GLN A 17 22.33 3.64 4.00
N ALA A 18 21.51 3.47 2.97
CA ALA A 18 20.41 2.55 2.98
C ALA A 18 20.37 1.71 1.71
N TYR A 19 19.72 0.57 1.78
CA TYR A 19 19.40 -0.20 0.58
C TYR A 19 18.36 0.56 -0.25
N PRO A 20 18.44 0.52 -1.60
CA PRO A 20 17.41 1.11 -2.44
C PRO A 20 16.04 0.57 -2.06
N TYR A 21 15.09 1.47 -1.76
CA TYR A 21 13.75 1.09 -1.35
C TYR A 21 12.89 0.79 -2.59
N VAL A 22 12.15 -0.31 -2.53
CA VAL A 22 11.16 -0.67 -3.54
C VAL A 22 9.79 -0.64 -2.89
N LEU A 23 8.83 0.09 -3.49
CA LEU A 23 7.45 0.14 -3.03
C LEU A 23 6.83 -1.27 -3.05
N HIS A 24 6.53 -1.80 -1.87
CA HIS A 24 5.99 -3.15 -1.72
C HIS A 24 4.54 -3.24 -2.22
N PHE A 25 3.76 -2.17 -2.06
CA PHE A 25 2.35 -2.13 -2.45
C PHE A 25 2.10 -1.42 -3.78
N ALA A 26 3.11 -1.33 -4.65
CA ALA A 26 2.99 -0.67 -5.95
C ALA A 26 1.82 -1.20 -6.79
N ALA A 27 1.52 -2.50 -6.72
CA ALA A 27 0.41 -3.12 -7.44
C ALA A 27 -0.98 -2.63 -7.00
N LEU A 28 -1.09 -2.02 -5.81
CA LEU A 28 -2.33 -1.45 -5.30
C LEU A 28 -2.49 0.05 -5.62
N ARG A 29 -1.44 0.71 -6.13
CA ARG A 29 -1.45 2.14 -6.46
C ARG A 29 -1.88 2.45 -7.88
N SER A 30 -1.93 1.45 -8.76
CA SER A 30 -2.40 1.60 -10.14
C SER A 30 -3.39 0.48 -10.44
N THR A 31 -4.64 0.69 -10.07
CA THR A 31 -5.69 -0.30 -10.24
C THR A 31 -6.59 0.05 -11.42
N GLU A 32 -7.31 -0.93 -11.97
CA GLU A 32 -8.27 -0.73 -13.06
C GLU A 32 -9.44 0.22 -12.70
N ASN A 33 -9.60 0.52 -11.41
CA ASN A 33 -10.64 1.39 -10.91
C ASN A 33 -10.21 2.85 -10.82
N ASP A 34 -8.92 3.15 -11.00
CA ASP A 34 -8.44 4.51 -11.03
C ASP A 34 -9.08 5.27 -12.20
N GLY A 35 -9.75 6.38 -11.90
CA GLY A 35 -10.54 7.13 -12.86
C GLY A 35 -12.05 6.81 -12.88
N ARG A 36 -12.54 5.81 -12.18
CA ARG A 36 -13.98 5.49 -12.04
C ARG A 36 -14.69 6.29 -10.93
N TYR A 37 -14.18 7.44 -10.58
CA TYR A 37 -14.76 8.34 -9.58
C TYR A 37 -14.89 9.75 -10.14
N LYS A 38 -15.75 10.55 -9.52
CA LYS A 38 -15.97 11.95 -9.89
C LYS A 38 -15.58 12.86 -8.74
N TRP A 39 -14.80 13.90 -9.03
CA TRP A 39 -14.54 14.97 -8.09
C TRP A 39 -15.80 15.82 -7.90
N THR A 40 -16.22 16.04 -6.66
CA THR A 40 -17.41 16.82 -6.31
C THR A 40 -17.12 17.99 -5.40
N GLY A 41 -15.91 18.09 -4.88
CA GLY A 41 -15.46 19.15 -4.01
C GLY A 41 -13.94 19.32 -4.06
N ALA A 42 -13.41 20.15 -3.17
CA ALA A 42 -11.98 20.39 -3.08
C ALA A 42 -11.20 19.11 -2.74
N ASN A 43 -11.77 18.26 -1.89
CA ASN A 43 -11.13 17.06 -1.35
C ASN A 43 -12.05 15.83 -1.32
N THR A 44 -13.19 15.88 -2.03
CA THR A 44 -14.19 14.82 -2.01
C THR A 44 -14.36 14.22 -3.40
N ILE A 45 -14.32 12.89 -3.44
CA ILE A 45 -14.69 12.10 -4.62
C ILE A 45 -16.00 11.37 -4.37
N GLN A 46 -16.71 11.05 -5.42
CA GLN A 46 -17.90 10.22 -5.39
C GLN A 46 -17.73 9.03 -6.33
N ILE A 47 -18.03 7.85 -5.79
CA ILE A 47 -17.95 6.58 -6.49
C ILE A 47 -19.39 6.17 -6.86
N PRO A 48 -19.69 5.93 -8.16
CA PRO A 48 -21.02 5.51 -8.57
C PRO A 48 -21.29 4.07 -8.14
N VAL A 49 -22.44 3.83 -7.54
CA VAL A 49 -22.92 2.52 -7.14
C VAL A 49 -24.27 2.29 -7.77
N LEU A 50 -24.42 1.18 -8.50
CA LEU A 50 -25.67 0.76 -9.12
C LEU A 50 -26.15 -0.55 -8.48
N SER A 51 -27.44 -0.64 -8.22
CA SER A 51 -28.14 -1.87 -7.80
C SER A 51 -29.31 -2.16 -8.70
N THR A 52 -29.56 -3.43 -8.95
CA THR A 52 -30.70 -3.93 -9.76
C THR A 52 -31.43 -5.02 -9.00
N THR A 53 -32.71 -5.20 -9.29
CA THR A 53 -33.47 -6.37 -8.82
C THR A 53 -33.16 -7.60 -9.67
N GLY A 54 -33.44 -8.78 -9.14
CA GLY A 54 -33.32 -10.05 -9.85
C GLY A 54 -34.36 -10.25 -10.95
N ARG A 55 -34.27 -11.38 -11.64
CA ARG A 55 -35.29 -11.84 -12.59
C ARG A 55 -36.51 -12.34 -11.84
N VAL A 56 -37.67 -12.20 -12.47
CA VAL A 56 -38.93 -12.78 -12.03
C VAL A 56 -39.42 -13.81 -13.07
N ASP A 57 -40.32 -14.70 -12.68
CA ASP A 57 -40.93 -15.66 -13.62
C ASP A 57 -41.70 -14.92 -14.70
N ALA A 58 -41.67 -15.46 -15.92
CA ALA A 58 -42.38 -14.89 -17.05
C ALA A 58 -43.84 -15.35 -16.99
N ASP A 59 -44.78 -14.39 -17.09
CA ASP A 59 -46.19 -14.67 -17.31
C ASP A 59 -46.47 -14.52 -18.83
N ARG A 60 -47.16 -15.54 -19.38
CA ARG A 60 -47.52 -15.59 -20.81
C ARG A 60 -48.89 -15.02 -21.09
N ASP A 61 -49.70 -14.89 -20.05
CA ASP A 61 -51.13 -14.58 -20.17
C ASP A 61 -51.42 -13.11 -19.93
N THR A 62 -50.44 -12.35 -19.41
CA THR A 62 -50.59 -10.92 -19.15
C THR A 62 -49.45 -10.09 -19.77
N ILE A 63 -49.80 -8.89 -20.20
CA ILE A 63 -48.82 -7.89 -20.61
C ILE A 63 -48.47 -7.08 -19.39
N GLY A 64 -47.29 -7.39 -18.80
CA GLY A 64 -46.74 -6.59 -17.69
C GLY A 64 -46.27 -5.24 -18.15
N THR A 65 -46.48 -4.21 -17.33
CA THR A 65 -45.89 -2.89 -17.53
C THR A 65 -44.43 -2.90 -17.01
N ALA A 66 -43.47 -2.51 -17.86
CA ALA A 66 -42.09 -2.37 -17.43
C ALA A 66 -41.99 -1.24 -16.38
N THR A 67 -41.47 -1.55 -15.22
CA THR A 67 -41.22 -0.60 -14.14
C THR A 67 -39.69 -0.47 -13.92
N ARG A 68 -39.27 0.65 -13.38
CA ARG A 68 -37.84 0.86 -13.04
C ARG A 68 -37.44 -0.10 -11.92
N ASN A 69 -36.49 -0.99 -12.19
CA ASN A 69 -36.01 -2.03 -11.27
C ASN A 69 -34.51 -1.84 -10.94
N TYR A 70 -33.98 -0.64 -11.08
CA TYR A 70 -32.64 -0.28 -10.72
C TYR A 70 -32.64 0.98 -9.83
N ASN A 71 -31.62 1.08 -8.99
CA ASN A 71 -31.35 2.28 -8.19
C ASN A 71 -29.86 2.61 -8.26
N ASN A 72 -29.55 3.87 -8.34
CA ASN A 72 -28.18 4.36 -8.29
C ASN A 72 -27.97 5.20 -7.03
N SER A 73 -26.77 5.08 -6.45
CA SER A 73 -26.30 5.90 -5.34
C SER A 73 -24.86 6.31 -5.58
N TRP A 74 -24.43 7.31 -4.85
CA TRP A 74 -23.06 7.79 -4.87
C TRP A 74 -22.45 7.61 -3.50
N GLU A 75 -21.29 6.98 -3.45
CA GLU A 75 -20.52 6.78 -2.23
C GLU A 75 -19.49 7.90 -2.10
N PRO A 76 -19.65 8.85 -1.15
CA PRO A 76 -18.68 9.92 -0.95
C PRO A 76 -17.48 9.40 -0.18
N LYS A 77 -16.27 9.78 -0.62
CA LYS A 77 -14.99 9.57 0.09
C LYS A 77 -14.24 10.89 0.13
N THR A 78 -13.69 11.21 1.29
CA THR A 78 -12.95 12.48 1.51
C THR A 78 -11.47 12.18 1.69
N LEU A 79 -10.64 12.82 0.88
CA LEU A 79 -9.19 12.71 0.98
C LEU A 79 -8.70 13.41 2.25
N ALA A 80 -7.77 12.78 2.93
CA ALA A 80 -7.16 13.28 4.15
C ALA A 80 -5.62 13.35 4.10
N ASN A 81 -4.98 12.64 3.17
CA ASN A 81 -3.53 12.55 3.09
C ASN A 81 -2.94 13.69 2.25
N HIS A 82 -2.65 14.81 2.90
CA HIS A 82 -2.00 15.98 2.30
C HIS A 82 -0.63 16.16 2.94
N ARG A 83 0.42 15.82 2.21
CA ARG A 83 1.79 15.76 2.71
C ARG A 83 2.70 16.71 1.95
N LYS A 84 3.63 17.34 2.66
CA LYS A 84 4.66 18.20 2.08
C LYS A 84 5.99 17.95 2.76
N TRP A 85 7.05 18.19 2.02
CA TRP A 85 8.40 18.22 2.53
C TRP A 85 9.22 19.29 1.83
N SER A 86 10.14 19.92 2.57
CA SER A 86 11.02 20.92 2.01
C SER A 86 12.37 20.88 2.71
N THR A 87 13.40 21.21 1.97
CA THR A 87 14.76 21.38 2.49
C THR A 87 15.46 22.55 1.81
N LEU A 88 16.45 23.09 2.48
CA LEU A 88 17.33 24.12 1.93
C LEU A 88 18.79 23.67 2.07
N VAL A 89 19.62 24.04 1.10
CA VAL A 89 21.06 23.71 1.10
C VAL A 89 21.84 24.93 0.67
N HIS A 90 22.83 25.31 1.48
CA HIS A 90 23.72 26.38 1.12
C HIS A 90 24.82 25.85 0.18
N PRO A 91 25.22 26.59 -0.89
CA PRO A 91 26.28 26.16 -1.80
C PRO A 91 27.63 25.86 -1.09
N LEU A 92 27.97 26.60 -0.05
CA LEU A 92 29.20 26.36 0.72
C LEU A 92 29.14 25.01 1.47
N ASP A 93 27.98 24.61 1.98
CA ASP A 93 27.82 23.31 2.65
C ASP A 93 28.07 22.13 1.70
N ILE A 94 27.74 22.30 0.43
CA ILE A 94 28.03 21.30 -0.61
C ILE A 94 29.54 21.15 -0.80
N ASP A 95 30.26 22.24 -0.92
CA ASP A 95 31.69 22.20 -1.12
C ASP A 95 32.44 21.70 0.13
N GLU A 96 32.08 22.21 1.31
CA GLU A 96 32.73 21.88 2.59
C GLU A 96 32.46 20.42 3.01
N THR A 97 31.33 19.82 2.60
CA THR A 97 31.01 18.40 2.83
C THR A 97 31.47 17.47 1.70
N ASN A 98 32.30 17.96 0.75
CA ASN A 98 32.70 17.22 -0.44
C ASN A 98 31.50 16.63 -1.21
N HIS A 99 30.46 17.42 -1.46
CA HIS A 99 29.23 17.07 -2.17
C HIS A 99 28.33 16.04 -1.46
N VAL A 100 28.63 15.64 -0.23
CA VAL A 100 27.72 14.74 0.53
C VAL A 100 26.39 15.42 0.80
N ALA A 101 26.38 16.69 1.21
CA ALA A 101 25.18 17.49 1.45
C ALA A 101 24.59 18.08 0.16
N SER A 102 24.78 17.45 -0.99
CA SER A 102 24.13 17.89 -2.23
C SER A 102 22.61 17.62 -2.18
N ILE A 103 21.84 18.47 -2.85
CA ILE A 103 20.38 18.35 -2.88
C ILE A 103 19.93 16.98 -3.42
N GLN A 104 20.66 16.42 -4.38
CA GLN A 104 20.38 15.11 -4.96
C GLN A 104 20.55 13.97 -3.95
N ASN A 105 21.61 14.03 -3.15
CA ASN A 105 21.85 13.04 -2.10
C ASN A 105 20.80 13.15 -0.99
N ILE A 106 20.48 14.37 -0.56
CA ILE A 106 19.48 14.64 0.48
C ILE A 106 18.12 14.14 0.03
N THR A 107 17.69 14.47 -1.18
CA THR A 107 16.38 14.00 -1.71
C THR A 107 16.35 12.50 -1.92
N LYS A 108 17.47 11.89 -2.35
CA LYS A 108 17.56 10.43 -2.47
C LYS A 108 17.37 9.75 -1.11
N VAL A 109 18.11 10.19 -0.10
CA VAL A 109 18.01 9.63 1.27
C VAL A 109 16.59 9.83 1.83
N PHE A 110 16.02 11.03 1.66
CA PHE A 110 14.66 11.30 2.07
C PHE A 110 13.65 10.34 1.40
N ASN A 111 13.75 10.15 0.10
CA ASN A 111 12.85 9.24 -0.62
C ASN A 111 12.96 7.79 -0.14
N GLU A 112 14.19 7.29 0.03
CA GLU A 112 14.46 5.90 0.39
C GLU A 112 14.16 5.60 1.87
N GLU A 113 14.43 6.53 2.79
CA GLU A 113 14.32 6.28 4.23
C GLU A 113 13.01 6.78 4.83
N GLN A 114 12.37 7.80 4.23
CA GLN A 114 11.19 8.44 4.80
C GLN A 114 9.96 8.31 3.89
N LYS A 115 10.00 8.89 2.69
CA LYS A 115 8.82 9.03 1.83
C LYS A 115 8.23 7.69 1.39
N PHE A 116 9.02 6.82 0.78
CA PHE A 116 8.49 5.56 0.25
C PHE A 116 8.02 4.60 1.35
N PRO A 117 8.75 4.43 2.49
CA PRO A 117 8.22 3.67 3.61
C PRO A 117 6.93 4.27 4.21
N GLU A 118 6.84 5.61 4.30
CA GLU A 118 5.62 6.29 4.75
C GLU A 118 4.44 5.98 3.82
N MET A 119 4.65 6.05 2.51
CA MET A 119 3.63 5.74 1.51
C MET A 119 3.10 4.31 1.64
N ASP A 120 3.98 3.34 1.89
CA ASP A 120 3.58 1.93 2.08
C ASP A 120 2.86 1.73 3.42
N ALA A 121 3.36 2.32 4.50
CA ALA A 121 2.73 2.27 5.82
C ALA A 121 1.34 2.93 5.83
N TYR A 122 1.20 4.08 5.16
CA TYR A 122 -0.08 4.75 5.00
C TYR A 122 -1.08 3.88 4.26
N LEU A 123 -0.69 3.34 3.11
CA LEU A 123 -1.56 2.53 2.25
C LEU A 123 -2.15 1.36 3.02
N VAL A 124 -1.31 0.56 3.69
CA VAL A 124 -1.80 -0.65 4.38
C VAL A 124 -2.69 -0.31 5.58
N SER A 125 -2.33 0.70 6.37
CA SER A 125 -3.13 1.11 7.53
C SER A 125 -4.47 1.72 7.11
N LYS A 126 -4.49 2.48 6.03
CA LYS A 126 -5.71 3.07 5.48
C LYS A 126 -6.65 2.01 4.90
N ILE A 127 -6.11 1.05 4.14
CA ILE A 127 -6.91 -0.08 3.65
C ILE A 127 -7.50 -0.86 4.83
N PHE A 128 -6.72 -1.12 5.88
CA PHE A 128 -7.22 -1.82 7.06
C PHE A 128 -8.36 -1.05 7.74
N ALA A 129 -8.19 0.26 7.95
CA ALA A 129 -9.19 1.12 8.59
C ALA A 129 -10.49 1.19 7.77
N ASP A 130 -10.40 1.43 6.47
CA ASP A 130 -11.56 1.53 5.57
C ASP A 130 -12.28 0.17 5.44
N TRP A 131 -11.51 -0.93 5.31
CA TRP A 131 -12.07 -2.27 5.26
C TRP A 131 -12.82 -2.63 6.55
N LYS A 132 -12.26 -2.29 7.71
CA LYS A 132 -12.91 -2.49 9.01
C LYS A 132 -14.18 -1.64 9.13
N ALA A 133 -14.14 -0.39 8.68
CA ALA A 133 -15.30 0.50 8.63
C ALA A 133 -16.42 -0.04 7.71
N ALA A 134 -16.04 -0.72 6.61
CA ALA A 134 -16.98 -1.42 5.73
C ALA A 134 -17.54 -2.73 6.32
N GLY A 135 -17.21 -3.09 7.57
CA GLY A 135 -17.67 -4.28 8.26
C GLY A 135 -16.78 -5.52 8.07
N GLY A 136 -15.53 -5.34 7.69
CA GLY A 136 -14.53 -6.41 7.65
C GLY A 136 -14.13 -6.86 9.06
N THR A 137 -13.88 -8.14 9.24
CA THR A 137 -13.44 -8.75 10.51
C THR A 137 -12.10 -9.43 10.32
N ALA A 138 -11.06 -8.94 11.01
CA ALA A 138 -9.74 -9.52 10.93
C ALA A 138 -9.68 -10.87 11.66
N ASP A 139 -8.99 -11.83 11.07
CA ASP A 139 -8.66 -13.08 11.73
C ASP A 139 -7.49 -12.82 12.71
N THR A 140 -7.70 -13.10 13.97
CA THR A 140 -6.70 -12.94 15.03
C THR A 140 -6.07 -14.25 15.46
N THR A 141 -6.31 -15.34 14.71
CA THR A 141 -5.69 -16.64 14.99
C THR A 141 -4.18 -16.57 14.81
N ALA A 142 -3.43 -17.02 15.80
CA ALA A 142 -1.99 -17.14 15.69
C ALA A 142 -1.61 -18.11 14.57
N LEU A 143 -0.73 -17.66 13.67
CA LEU A 143 -0.27 -18.46 12.54
C LEU A 143 0.85 -19.41 12.99
N THR A 144 0.75 -20.66 12.59
CA THR A 144 1.70 -21.74 12.86
C THR A 144 2.02 -22.50 11.56
N VAL A 145 3.05 -23.34 11.61
CA VAL A 145 3.42 -24.20 10.47
C VAL A 145 2.26 -25.14 10.06
N ASP A 146 1.45 -25.57 11.03
CA ASP A 146 0.39 -26.57 10.82
C ASP A 146 -0.92 -25.93 10.32
N ASN A 147 -1.19 -24.63 10.58
CA ASN A 147 -2.45 -24.00 10.24
C ASN A 147 -2.40 -22.97 9.10
N ILE A 148 -1.21 -22.56 8.69
CA ILE A 148 -1.04 -21.45 7.75
C ILE A 148 -1.64 -21.74 6.37
N LEU A 149 -1.50 -22.97 5.86
CA LEU A 149 -2.07 -23.36 4.57
C LEU A 149 -3.59 -23.47 4.66
N SER A 150 -4.13 -24.15 5.68
CA SER A 150 -5.57 -24.23 5.86
C SER A 150 -6.26 -22.87 6.06
N LYS A 151 -5.56 -21.90 6.65
CA LYS A 151 -6.05 -20.52 6.73
C LYS A 151 -6.04 -19.80 5.38
N PHE A 152 -5.00 -20.00 4.61
CA PHE A 152 -4.92 -19.48 3.25
C PHE A 152 -6.04 -20.06 2.38
N ASP A 153 -6.25 -21.39 2.41
CA ASP A 153 -7.28 -22.08 1.64
C ASP A 153 -8.69 -21.61 2.03
N ALA A 154 -8.97 -21.45 3.32
CA ALA A 154 -10.25 -20.90 3.79
C ALA A 154 -10.49 -19.46 3.32
N TRP A 155 -9.45 -18.65 3.15
CA TRP A 155 -9.57 -17.32 2.59
C TRP A 155 -9.81 -17.33 1.08
N MET A 156 -9.16 -18.26 0.37
CA MET A 156 -9.38 -18.46 -1.06
C MET A 156 -10.83 -18.91 -1.32
N GLU A 157 -11.32 -19.90 -0.57
CA GLU A 157 -12.70 -20.37 -0.62
C GLU A 157 -13.69 -19.21 -0.36
N ALA A 158 -13.48 -18.43 0.70
CA ALA A 158 -14.37 -17.30 1.02
C ALA A 158 -14.33 -16.18 -0.04
N MET A 159 -13.23 -16.01 -0.78
CA MET A 159 -13.16 -15.08 -1.91
C MET A 159 -13.87 -15.65 -3.15
N ASP A 160 -13.76 -16.94 -3.40
CA ASP A 160 -14.43 -17.62 -4.50
C ASP A 160 -15.95 -17.59 -4.32
N ASP A 161 -16.45 -17.88 -3.12
CA ASP A 161 -17.86 -17.76 -2.75
C ASP A 161 -18.40 -16.33 -2.93
N ALA A 162 -17.55 -15.33 -2.71
CA ALA A 162 -17.88 -13.93 -2.96
C ALA A 162 -17.73 -13.49 -4.43
N ASN A 163 -17.46 -14.44 -5.36
CA ASN A 163 -17.20 -14.18 -6.78
C ASN A 163 -16.07 -13.17 -7.05
N VAL A 164 -15.04 -13.14 -6.20
CA VAL A 164 -13.83 -12.36 -6.45
C VAL A 164 -12.99 -13.05 -7.52
N PRO A 165 -12.49 -12.35 -8.56
CA PRO A 165 -11.67 -12.97 -9.59
C PRO A 165 -10.49 -13.76 -8.98
N GLY A 166 -10.26 -14.99 -9.46
CA GLY A 166 -9.19 -15.86 -8.99
C GLY A 166 -7.81 -15.36 -9.38
N THR A 167 -7.72 -14.77 -10.59
CA THR A 167 -6.46 -14.24 -11.11
C THR A 167 -6.18 -12.83 -10.58
N GLY A 168 -4.90 -12.54 -10.29
CA GLY A 168 -4.47 -11.21 -9.85
C GLY A 168 -4.57 -10.98 -8.35
N ARG A 169 -4.94 -11.97 -7.56
CA ARG A 169 -4.86 -11.90 -6.09
C ARG A 169 -3.40 -11.82 -5.65
N ILE A 170 -3.12 -11.04 -4.61
CA ILE A 170 -1.78 -10.86 -4.06
C ILE A 170 -1.81 -11.14 -2.56
N LEU A 171 -0.87 -11.95 -2.10
CA LEU A 171 -0.65 -12.20 -0.68
C LEU A 171 0.56 -11.41 -0.19
N TYR A 172 0.32 -10.39 0.59
CA TYR A 172 1.37 -9.69 1.34
C TYR A 172 1.57 -10.36 2.68
N ALA A 173 2.81 -10.72 2.98
CA ALA A 173 3.13 -11.46 4.19
C ALA A 173 4.41 -10.92 4.84
N THR A 174 4.42 -10.91 6.18
CA THR A 174 5.64 -10.58 6.92
C THR A 174 6.71 -11.66 6.71
N PRO A 175 8.01 -11.33 6.92
CA PRO A 175 9.09 -12.30 6.81
C PRO A 175 8.90 -13.53 7.72
N ALA A 176 8.28 -13.34 8.90
CA ALA A 176 7.96 -14.43 9.83
C ALA A 176 6.95 -15.41 9.19
N VAL A 177 5.86 -14.89 8.62
CA VAL A 177 4.85 -15.70 7.92
C VAL A 177 5.45 -16.41 6.71
N LYS A 178 6.29 -15.73 5.94
CA LYS A 178 6.99 -16.35 4.81
C LYS A 178 7.91 -17.51 5.27
N THR A 179 8.47 -17.42 6.46
CA THR A 179 9.24 -18.52 7.05
C THR A 179 8.35 -19.70 7.41
N LEU A 180 7.15 -19.46 7.98
CA LEU A 180 6.17 -20.50 8.25
C LEU A 180 5.73 -21.22 6.96
N LEU A 181 5.44 -20.46 5.90
CA LEU A 181 5.11 -21.03 4.58
C LEU A 181 6.24 -21.93 4.04
N LYS A 182 7.50 -21.51 4.19
CA LYS A 182 8.65 -22.36 3.79
C LYS A 182 8.79 -23.64 4.64
N GLN A 183 8.25 -23.67 5.83
CA GLN A 183 8.32 -24.82 6.75
C GLN A 183 7.11 -25.73 6.65
N ALA A 184 6.00 -25.27 6.05
CA ALA A 184 4.78 -26.06 5.90
C ALA A 184 5.06 -27.39 5.15
N LYS A 185 4.55 -28.49 5.71
CA LYS A 185 4.89 -29.85 5.26
C LYS A 185 4.26 -30.21 3.92
N GLU A 186 3.13 -29.61 3.58
CA GLU A 186 2.32 -29.89 2.38
C GLU A 186 2.89 -29.21 1.13
N ILE A 187 3.82 -28.26 1.27
CA ILE A 187 4.45 -27.62 0.12
C ILE A 187 5.49 -28.57 -0.49
N SER A 188 5.22 -28.99 -1.72
CA SER A 188 6.17 -29.79 -2.52
C SER A 188 7.46 -29.00 -2.79
N ARG A 189 8.58 -29.57 -2.42
CA ARG A 189 9.90 -28.96 -2.62
C ARG A 189 10.56 -29.63 -3.81
N PHE A 190 10.76 -28.90 -4.90
CA PHE A 190 11.49 -29.41 -6.05
C PHE A 190 12.98 -29.41 -5.76
N VAL A 191 13.57 -30.59 -5.81
CA VAL A 191 15.02 -30.78 -5.92
C VAL A 191 15.32 -30.83 -7.42
N GLN A 192 16.00 -29.81 -7.92
CA GLN A 192 16.42 -29.81 -9.33
C GLN A 192 17.57 -30.81 -9.49
N ASN A 193 17.37 -31.84 -10.32
CA ASN A 193 18.38 -32.86 -10.58
C ASN A 193 19.67 -32.22 -11.13
N GLY A 194 20.77 -32.37 -10.39
CA GLY A 194 22.11 -32.01 -10.86
C GLY A 194 22.79 -30.84 -10.16
N ASP A 195 22.07 -30.04 -9.37
CA ASP A 195 22.66 -28.96 -8.57
C ASP A 195 22.48 -29.25 -7.07
N ALA A 196 23.52 -29.05 -6.28
CA ALA A 196 23.50 -29.30 -4.83
C ALA A 196 22.63 -28.30 -4.05
N ALA A 197 21.99 -27.33 -4.73
CA ALA A 197 21.19 -26.29 -4.12
C ALA A 197 19.71 -26.68 -4.04
N ILE A 198 19.19 -26.80 -2.81
CA ILE A 198 17.74 -26.96 -2.55
C ILE A 198 17.07 -25.60 -2.64
N ASN A 199 16.21 -25.38 -3.66
CA ASN A 199 15.41 -24.18 -3.75
C ASN A 199 14.19 -24.28 -2.81
N ARG A 200 14.18 -23.46 -1.75
CA ARG A 200 13.10 -23.34 -0.76
C ARG A 200 12.26 -22.06 -0.93
N ALA A 201 12.39 -21.37 -2.07
CA ALA A 201 11.66 -20.15 -2.29
C ALA A 201 10.18 -20.43 -2.59
N VAL A 202 9.28 -19.91 -1.77
CA VAL A 202 7.84 -19.88 -2.04
C VAL A 202 7.53 -18.50 -2.62
N ARG A 203 7.17 -18.46 -3.90
CA ARG A 203 6.87 -17.22 -4.65
C ARG A 203 5.41 -17.06 -4.96
N SER A 204 4.68 -18.16 -5.04
CA SER A 204 3.23 -18.20 -5.26
C SER A 204 2.62 -19.43 -4.58
N LEU A 205 1.35 -19.33 -4.25
CA LEU A 205 0.46 -20.42 -3.84
C LEU A 205 -0.79 -20.28 -4.70
N ASP A 206 -1.25 -21.35 -5.36
CA ASP A 206 -2.47 -21.39 -6.18
C ASP A 206 -2.60 -20.17 -7.13
N GLU A 207 -1.53 -19.85 -7.84
CA GLU A 207 -1.40 -18.68 -8.72
C GLU A 207 -1.40 -17.30 -8.00
N VAL A 208 -1.59 -17.26 -6.68
CA VAL A 208 -1.50 -16.03 -5.88
C VAL A 208 -0.04 -15.67 -5.67
N LYS A 209 0.34 -14.47 -6.10
CA LYS A 209 1.70 -13.95 -5.91
C LYS A 209 1.94 -13.64 -4.43
N ILE A 210 3.08 -14.08 -3.89
CA ILE A 210 3.48 -13.79 -2.50
C ILE A 210 4.54 -12.69 -2.49
N GLU A 211 4.20 -11.57 -1.86
CA GLU A 211 5.11 -10.46 -1.62
C GLU A 211 5.53 -10.41 -0.15
N SER A 212 6.84 -10.31 0.09
CA SER A 212 7.36 -10.18 1.45
C SER A 212 7.51 -8.72 1.81
N VAL A 213 6.84 -8.29 2.87
CA VAL A 213 6.85 -6.91 3.34
C VAL A 213 7.47 -6.84 4.74
N PRO A 214 8.40 -5.91 5.01
CA PRO A 214 8.95 -5.73 6.35
C PRO A 214 7.87 -5.53 7.41
N SER A 215 8.02 -6.17 8.56
CA SER A 215 7.01 -6.12 9.64
C SER A 215 6.73 -4.70 10.14
N ALA A 216 7.71 -3.81 10.07
CA ALA A 216 7.53 -2.41 10.44
C ALA A 216 6.50 -1.68 9.57
N LEU A 217 6.31 -2.10 8.30
CA LEU A 217 5.38 -1.51 7.34
C LEU A 217 3.99 -2.16 7.35
N MET A 218 3.78 -3.21 8.14
CA MET A 218 2.52 -3.95 8.22
C MET A 218 1.89 -3.82 9.60
N LYS A 219 1.44 -2.62 9.94
CA LYS A 219 0.70 -2.37 11.19
C LYS A 219 -0.66 -1.74 10.91
N THR A 220 -1.58 -1.93 11.86
CA THR A 220 -2.96 -1.46 11.73
C THR A 220 -3.12 0.04 11.88
N VAL A 221 -2.21 0.71 12.60
CA VAL A 221 -2.27 2.15 12.88
C VAL A 221 -0.86 2.73 12.88
N TYR A 222 -0.71 3.89 12.25
CA TYR A 222 0.51 4.69 12.29
C TYR A 222 0.22 6.12 12.74
N ASP A 223 1.23 6.77 13.29
CA ASP A 223 1.28 8.20 13.55
C ASP A 223 2.14 8.86 12.46
N PHE A 224 1.53 9.75 11.71
CA PHE A 224 2.14 10.49 10.61
C PHE A 224 2.38 11.97 10.94
N THR A 225 2.38 12.35 12.21
CA THR A 225 2.58 13.75 12.63
C THR A 225 3.96 14.24 12.22
N GLU A 226 4.98 13.40 12.41
CA GLU A 226 6.36 13.68 12.02
C GLU A 226 7.00 12.40 11.49
N GLY A 227 7.15 12.30 10.16
CA GLY A 227 7.54 11.05 9.50
C GLY A 227 6.48 9.98 9.65
N TRP A 228 6.89 8.74 9.87
CA TRP A 228 6.00 7.59 10.08
C TRP A 228 6.53 6.72 11.24
N LYS A 229 5.65 6.37 12.15
CA LYS A 229 5.94 5.48 13.29
C LYS A 229 4.68 4.73 13.69
N ALA A 230 4.83 3.58 14.34
CA ALA A 230 3.68 2.83 14.85
C ALA A 230 2.86 3.69 15.82
N GLY A 231 1.56 3.79 15.58
CA GLY A 231 0.62 4.53 16.43
C GLY A 231 0.31 3.79 17.73
N THR A 232 -0.33 4.49 18.68
CA THR A 232 -0.77 3.88 19.93
C THR A 232 -1.80 2.78 19.66
N GLY A 233 -1.58 1.60 20.23
CA GLY A 233 -2.44 0.44 20.01
C GLY A 233 -2.29 -0.24 18.64
N ALA A 234 -1.24 0.08 17.91
CA ALA A 234 -0.95 -0.58 16.63
C ALA A 234 -0.69 -2.07 16.84
N LYS A 235 -1.44 -2.91 16.11
CA LYS A 235 -1.28 -4.36 16.04
C LYS A 235 -0.51 -4.74 14.79
N GLN A 236 0.24 -5.85 14.86
CA GLN A 236 0.92 -6.38 13.69
C GLN A 236 -0.09 -7.00 12.73
N ILE A 237 -0.03 -6.63 11.47
CA ILE A 237 -0.66 -7.35 10.37
C ILE A 237 0.34 -8.42 9.93
N ASN A 238 -0.03 -9.68 10.09
CA ASN A 238 0.84 -10.79 9.73
C ASN A 238 0.73 -11.15 8.25
N MET A 239 -0.52 -11.11 7.74
CA MET A 239 -0.85 -11.54 6.39
C MET A 239 -2.04 -10.71 5.86
N LEU A 240 -1.94 -10.29 4.60
CA LEU A 240 -2.99 -9.58 3.85
C LEU A 240 -3.16 -10.26 2.50
N LEU A 241 -4.31 -10.87 2.26
CA LEU A 241 -4.73 -11.34 0.94
C LEU A 241 -5.68 -10.32 0.33
N ILE A 242 -5.35 -9.83 -0.87
CA ILE A 242 -6.11 -8.76 -1.51
C ILE A 242 -6.17 -8.94 -3.03
N HIS A 243 -7.31 -8.57 -3.63
CA HIS A 243 -7.41 -8.36 -5.05
C HIS A 243 -7.35 -6.85 -5.35
N PRO A 244 -6.45 -6.36 -6.22
CA PRO A 244 -6.24 -4.92 -6.46
C PRO A 244 -7.51 -4.15 -6.85
N SER A 245 -8.48 -4.81 -7.51
CA SER A 245 -9.74 -4.19 -7.90
C SER A 245 -10.61 -3.70 -6.73
N ALA A 246 -10.27 -4.07 -5.48
CA ALA A 246 -10.99 -3.60 -4.29
C ALA A 246 -10.58 -2.20 -3.83
N VAL A 247 -9.48 -1.67 -4.37
CA VAL A 247 -8.86 -0.43 -3.92
C VAL A 247 -8.83 0.60 -5.05
N ILE A 248 -8.96 1.87 -4.68
CA ILE A 248 -8.71 3.03 -5.54
C ILE A 248 -7.73 3.97 -4.85
N THR A 249 -6.87 4.61 -5.64
CA THR A 249 -5.83 5.52 -5.15
C THR A 249 -5.92 6.87 -5.88
N PRO A 250 -6.92 7.71 -5.55
CA PRO A 250 -7.08 9.01 -6.20
C PRO A 250 -5.93 9.96 -5.82
N GLU A 251 -5.33 10.56 -6.83
CA GLU A 251 -4.37 11.65 -6.69
C GLU A 251 -5.03 12.96 -7.12
N LYS A 252 -4.98 13.96 -6.25
CA LYS A 252 -5.53 15.28 -6.51
C LYS A 252 -4.49 16.25 -7.02
N TYR A 253 -3.30 16.18 -6.43
CA TYR A 253 -2.23 17.12 -6.67
C TYR A 253 -0.89 16.48 -6.34
N ALA A 254 0.08 16.70 -7.21
CA ALA A 254 1.48 16.38 -6.96
C ALA A 254 2.34 17.50 -7.54
N PHE A 255 3.23 18.04 -6.74
CA PHE A 255 4.16 19.09 -7.13
C PHE A 255 5.52 18.84 -6.52
N ALA A 256 6.57 19.02 -7.30
CA ALA A 256 7.94 19.01 -6.82
C ALA A 256 8.77 20.02 -7.61
N GLN A 257 9.52 20.86 -6.91
CA GLN A 257 10.35 21.88 -7.54
C GLN A 257 11.66 22.07 -6.79
N LEU A 258 12.71 22.30 -7.55
CA LEU A 258 14.01 22.75 -7.06
C LEU A 258 14.26 24.18 -7.55
N ASP A 259 14.39 25.11 -6.61
CA ASP A 259 14.75 26.51 -6.89
C ASP A 259 16.23 26.73 -6.75
N ALA A 260 16.82 27.38 -7.74
CA ALA A 260 18.23 27.80 -7.72
C ALA A 260 18.44 28.94 -6.72
N PRO A 261 19.71 29.15 -6.24
CA PRO A 261 20.02 30.23 -5.37
C PRO A 261 19.62 31.61 -5.95
N SER A 262 18.90 32.38 -5.15
CA SER A 262 18.37 33.69 -5.50
C SER A 262 18.46 34.66 -4.31
N ALA A 263 18.19 35.93 -4.53
CA ALA A 263 18.08 36.90 -3.44
C ALA A 263 16.93 36.55 -2.47
N GLY A 264 15.83 35.98 -2.98
CA GLY A 264 14.70 35.55 -2.16
C GLY A 264 14.98 34.31 -1.31
N SER A 265 15.91 33.45 -1.72
CA SER A 265 16.36 32.27 -0.96
C SER A 265 17.68 32.55 -0.18
N GLU A 266 18.11 33.80 -0.08
CA GLU A 266 19.37 34.17 0.56
C GLU A 266 20.57 33.35 0.05
N GLY A 267 20.62 33.11 -1.26
CA GLY A 267 21.70 32.37 -1.91
C GLY A 267 21.67 30.83 -1.69
N LYS A 268 20.57 30.28 -1.22
CA LYS A 268 20.42 28.84 -0.96
C LYS A 268 19.60 28.14 -2.05
N TYR A 269 19.87 26.87 -2.30
CA TYR A 269 18.97 25.97 -3.01
C TYR A 269 17.79 25.63 -2.11
N ILE A 270 16.57 25.64 -2.66
CA ILE A 270 15.36 25.22 -1.96
C ILE A 270 14.74 24.10 -2.76
N TYR A 271 14.50 22.98 -2.12
CA TYR A 271 13.65 21.92 -2.66
C TYR A 271 12.35 21.86 -1.88
N PHE A 272 11.25 21.80 -2.61
CA PHE A 272 9.90 21.67 -2.06
C PHE A 272 9.14 20.61 -2.85
N GLU A 273 8.44 19.76 -2.13
CA GLU A 273 7.46 18.84 -2.71
C GLU A 273 6.19 18.78 -1.88
N GLU A 274 5.09 18.56 -2.55
CA GLU A 274 3.76 18.47 -1.97
C GLU A 274 2.94 17.45 -2.75
N ALA A 275 2.24 16.57 -2.05
CA ALA A 275 1.34 15.58 -2.64
C ALA A 275 0.03 15.54 -1.87
N TYR A 276 -1.08 15.41 -2.60
CA TYR A 276 -2.40 15.22 -2.05
C TYR A 276 -3.05 14.02 -2.75
N ASP A 277 -2.92 12.89 -2.13
CA ASP A 277 -3.45 11.60 -2.57
C ASP A 277 -4.16 10.90 -1.41
N ASP A 278 -4.89 9.85 -1.67
CA ASP A 278 -5.45 8.99 -0.64
C ASP A 278 -5.70 7.57 -1.19
N VAL A 279 -6.11 6.68 -0.29
CA VAL A 279 -6.41 5.27 -0.62
C VAL A 279 -7.77 4.93 -0.04
N PHE A 280 -8.66 4.33 -0.83
CA PHE A 280 -9.98 3.93 -0.38
C PHE A 280 -10.32 2.50 -0.79
N VAL A 281 -11.02 1.81 0.09
CA VAL A 281 -11.64 0.51 -0.20
C VAL A 281 -13.05 0.73 -0.74
N LEU A 282 -13.38 0.03 -1.82
CA LEU A 282 -14.74 -0.02 -2.36
C LEU A 282 -15.63 -0.89 -1.47
N ASN A 283 -16.67 -0.31 -0.87
CA ASN A 283 -17.51 -1.02 0.11
C ASN A 283 -18.13 -2.31 -0.45
N LYS A 284 -18.54 -2.31 -1.73
CA LYS A 284 -19.05 -3.50 -2.41
C LYS A 284 -18.02 -4.60 -2.69
N ARG A 285 -16.73 -4.29 -2.56
CA ARG A 285 -15.62 -5.21 -2.84
C ARG A 285 -14.80 -5.55 -1.60
N LYS A 286 -15.33 -5.29 -0.41
CA LYS A 286 -14.68 -5.59 0.87
C LYS A 286 -14.28 -7.06 1.04
N ASP A 287 -15.07 -7.96 0.44
CA ASP A 287 -14.84 -9.41 0.53
C ASP A 287 -13.61 -9.88 -0.25
N ALA A 288 -13.09 -9.02 -1.14
CA ALA A 288 -11.82 -9.21 -1.84
C ALA A 288 -10.59 -8.87 -0.99
N ILE A 289 -10.77 -8.63 0.30
CA ILE A 289 -9.70 -8.29 1.25
C ILE A 289 -9.84 -9.17 2.49
N LYS A 290 -8.75 -9.81 2.90
CA LYS A 290 -8.66 -10.60 4.13
C LYS A 290 -7.40 -10.22 4.90
N PHE A 291 -7.54 -10.01 6.21
CA PHE A 291 -6.44 -9.67 7.11
C PHE A 291 -6.30 -10.70 8.23
N ASN A 292 -5.05 -11.05 8.53
CA ASN A 292 -4.68 -11.68 9.80
C ASN A 292 -3.83 -10.68 10.60
N THR A 293 -4.23 -10.47 11.86
CA THR A 293 -3.56 -9.53 12.76
C THR A 293 -3.25 -10.22 14.09
N GLU A 294 -2.36 -9.64 14.85
CA GLU A 294 -2.26 -9.96 16.28
C GLU A 294 -3.61 -9.72 17.00
N ALA A 295 -3.83 -10.47 18.07
CA ALA A 295 -5.04 -10.42 18.89
C ALA A 295 -5.26 -9.07 19.60
#